data_c3ab58e8a81f2f5e0e324aca3931e65c
#
_entry.id   c3ab58e8a81f2f5e0e324aca3931e65c
#
_cell.length_a   1.000
_cell.length_b   1.000
_cell.length_c   1.000
_cell.angle_alpha   90.00
_cell.angle_beta   90.00
_cell.angle_gamma   90.00
#
_symmetry.space_group_name_H-M   'P 1'
#
loop_
_entity.id
_entity.type
_entity.pdbx_description
1 polymer ?
#
loop_
_entity_poly.entity_id
_entity_poly.type
_entity_poly.pdbx_seq_one_letter_code
_entity_poly.pdbx_strand_id
1 'polypeptide(L)'
;MRISRFMVEPSSEMSASEIRRRWPTMNEHERLDFASNFHSKLVREGISANHKHVYRLYREEGLAMRIRQRRRVRWTGAVSGAVATRANERWSIDFVSDCVSTGRVIRMLTVVDDCTRECPAIEVDTSLGGLRVRRVLDRIVSERGVPEAIVLDNGPEFRGRALAAWSEERGVRLEFIQPGKPAQNAFAESFNGRLRDECLNANWFTSLSDARRKIETWRQDYNEQRPHSSLKYLPPQEFARTLVEMRA
;
A
#
# COMPACT_ATOMS: atom_id res chain seq x y z
N MET A 1 -26.38 -2.36 -47.93
CA MET A 1 -26.20 -2.54 -46.48
C MET A 1 -24.94 -1.80 -46.07
N ARG A 2 -25.09 -0.58 -45.53
CA ARG A 2 -23.96 0.31 -45.21
C ARG A 2 -23.56 0.06 -43.76
N ILE A 3 -22.32 -0.39 -43.56
CA ILE A 3 -21.70 -0.51 -42.25
C ILE A 3 -21.20 0.91 -41.89
N SER A 4 -21.91 1.54 -40.94
CA SER A 4 -21.47 2.82 -40.36
C SER A 4 -20.22 2.57 -39.52
N ARG A 5 -19.11 3.07 -39.99
CA ARG A 5 -17.87 3.23 -39.22
C ARG A 5 -18.15 4.25 -38.12
N PHE A 6 -18.24 3.82 -36.88
CA PHE A 6 -18.11 4.72 -35.73
C PHE A 6 -16.68 5.26 -35.72
N MET A 7 -16.52 6.47 -36.23
CA MET A 7 -15.36 7.27 -35.97
C MET A 7 -15.44 7.67 -34.49
N VAL A 8 -14.59 7.08 -33.68
CA VAL A 8 -14.28 7.62 -32.35
C VAL A 8 -13.52 8.91 -32.61
N GLU A 9 -14.14 10.03 -32.30
CA GLU A 9 -13.45 11.32 -32.32
C GLU A 9 -12.24 11.28 -31.39
N PRO A 10 -11.11 11.92 -31.74
CA PRO A 10 -9.96 11.98 -30.87
C PRO A 10 -10.38 12.66 -29.57
N SER A 11 -10.20 11.97 -28.46
CA SER A 11 -10.53 12.39 -27.10
C SER A 11 -10.09 13.82 -26.87
N SER A 12 -11.07 14.73 -26.68
CA SER A 12 -10.82 16.10 -26.29
C SER A 12 -10.00 16.12 -25.00
N GLU A 13 -8.86 16.81 -25.00
CA GLU A 13 -8.12 17.05 -23.76
C GLU A 13 -9.06 17.68 -22.74
N MET A 14 -9.15 17.08 -21.57
CA MET A 14 -10.01 17.57 -20.52
C MET A 14 -9.62 19.00 -20.13
N SER A 15 -10.58 19.92 -20.14
CA SER A 15 -10.33 21.32 -19.81
C SER A 15 -9.98 21.48 -18.29
N ALA A 16 -9.26 22.55 -17.98
CA ALA A 16 -8.94 22.91 -16.60
C ALA A 16 -10.20 23.02 -15.71
N SER A 17 -11.32 23.53 -16.29
CA SER A 17 -12.61 23.65 -15.58
C SER A 17 -13.22 22.29 -15.24
N GLU A 18 -13.02 21.29 -16.07
CA GLU A 18 -13.55 19.94 -15.87
C GLU A 18 -12.74 19.16 -14.83
N ILE A 19 -11.42 19.36 -14.83
CA ILE A 19 -10.54 18.87 -13.75
C ILE A 19 -10.94 19.49 -12.42
N ARG A 20 -11.15 20.81 -12.36
CA ARG A 20 -11.59 21.52 -11.14
C ARG A 20 -12.97 21.09 -10.64
N ARG A 21 -13.90 20.78 -11.54
CA ARG A 21 -15.24 20.32 -11.18
C ARG A 21 -15.26 18.92 -10.55
N ARG A 22 -14.38 18.03 -10.98
CA ARG A 22 -14.21 16.68 -10.40
C ARG A 22 -13.43 16.68 -9.09
N TRP A 23 -12.71 17.77 -8.80
CA TRP A 23 -11.88 17.93 -7.63
C TRP A 23 -12.59 17.79 -6.29
N PRO A 24 -13.77 18.40 -6.05
CA PRO A 24 -14.50 18.28 -4.79
C PRO A 24 -15.01 16.87 -4.49
N THR A 25 -15.16 16.04 -5.51
CA THR A 25 -15.60 14.65 -5.37
C THR A 25 -14.47 13.69 -4.99
N MET A 26 -13.24 14.19 -5.00
CA MET A 26 -12.08 13.41 -4.57
C MET A 26 -12.04 13.37 -3.06
N ASN A 27 -11.87 12.17 -2.51
CA ASN A 27 -11.59 12.02 -1.09
C ASN A 27 -10.21 12.62 -0.75
N GLU A 28 -9.99 12.91 0.52
CA GLU A 28 -8.77 13.54 1.01
C GLU A 28 -7.51 12.72 0.68
N HIS A 29 -7.68 11.42 0.52
CA HIS A 29 -6.70 10.42 0.11
C HIS A 29 -6.20 10.62 -1.32
N GLU A 30 -7.13 10.84 -2.23
CA GLU A 30 -6.84 11.12 -3.64
C GLU A 30 -6.09 12.44 -3.82
N ARG A 31 -6.22 13.36 -2.85
CA ARG A 31 -5.53 14.64 -2.84
C ARG A 31 -4.05 14.54 -2.43
N LEU A 32 -3.69 13.54 -1.62
CA LEU A 32 -2.36 13.43 -1.01
C LEU A 32 -1.28 12.83 -1.94
N ASP A 33 -1.66 11.96 -2.86
CA ASP A 33 -0.72 11.29 -3.78
C ASP A 33 -0.87 11.75 -5.25
N PHE A 34 -1.29 12.95 -5.40
CA PHE A 34 -1.97 13.47 -6.55
C PHE A 34 -1.14 13.57 -7.84
N ALA A 35 0.08 14.05 -7.78
CA ALA A 35 0.76 14.47 -9.01
C ALA A 35 1.10 13.30 -9.96
N SER A 36 1.42 12.13 -9.42
CA SER A 36 1.74 10.94 -10.22
C SER A 36 0.58 9.96 -10.35
N ASN A 37 -0.26 9.85 -9.33
CA ASN A 37 -1.34 8.87 -9.32
C ASN A 37 -2.62 9.40 -9.98
N PHE A 38 -2.91 10.70 -9.86
CA PHE A 38 -4.10 11.29 -10.46
C PHE A 38 -4.05 11.28 -11.99
N HIS A 39 -2.92 11.62 -12.59
CA HIS A 39 -2.76 11.50 -14.03
C HIS A 39 -3.01 10.06 -14.50
N SER A 40 -2.45 9.08 -13.79
CA SER A 40 -2.65 7.67 -14.11
C SER A 40 -4.11 7.23 -13.94
N LYS A 41 -4.81 7.74 -12.93
CA LYS A 41 -6.25 7.51 -12.72
C LYS A 41 -7.08 8.10 -13.85
N LEU A 42 -6.81 9.35 -14.28
CA LEU A 42 -7.47 9.99 -15.41
C LEU A 42 -7.29 9.19 -16.70
N VAL A 43 -6.07 8.73 -16.97
CA VAL A 43 -5.77 7.91 -18.16
C VAL A 43 -6.55 6.59 -18.13
N ARG A 44 -6.69 5.96 -16.98
CA ARG A 44 -7.49 4.71 -16.80
C ARG A 44 -8.99 4.94 -16.98
N GLU A 45 -9.50 6.12 -16.62
CA GLU A 45 -10.88 6.53 -16.86
C GLU A 45 -11.12 6.97 -18.32
N GLY A 46 -10.11 6.79 -19.20
CA GLY A 46 -10.18 7.17 -20.62
C GLY A 46 -10.04 8.67 -20.87
N ILE A 47 -9.60 9.43 -19.87
CA ILE A 47 -9.43 10.89 -19.96
C ILE A 47 -8.01 11.19 -20.41
N SER A 48 -7.87 11.74 -21.62
CA SER A 48 -6.58 12.24 -22.10
C SER A 48 -6.24 13.55 -21.39
N ALA A 49 -5.17 13.55 -20.62
CA ALA A 49 -4.68 14.74 -19.93
C ALA A 49 -3.15 14.77 -19.96
N ASN A 50 -2.57 15.92 -20.29
CA ASN A 50 -1.12 16.08 -20.28
C ASN A 50 -0.63 16.15 -18.81
N HIS A 51 0.31 15.30 -18.44
CA HIS A 51 0.89 15.26 -17.10
C HIS A 51 1.38 16.63 -16.61
N LYS A 52 2.05 17.42 -17.48
CA LYS A 52 2.52 18.78 -17.14
C LYS A 52 1.37 19.74 -16.86
N HIS A 53 0.24 19.59 -17.59
CA HIS A 53 -0.95 20.40 -17.38
C HIS A 53 -1.63 20.07 -16.04
N VAL A 54 -1.80 18.79 -15.75
CA VAL A 54 -2.33 18.30 -14.47
C VAL A 54 -1.47 18.81 -13.30
N TYR A 55 -0.14 18.71 -13.41
CA TYR A 55 0.78 19.19 -12.38
C TYR A 55 0.73 20.71 -12.16
N ARG A 56 0.58 21.49 -13.24
CA ARG A 56 0.41 22.95 -13.14
C ARG A 56 -0.85 23.32 -12.38
N LEU A 57 -1.98 22.72 -12.75
CA LEU A 57 -3.26 22.94 -12.06
C LEU A 57 -3.17 22.58 -10.58
N TYR A 58 -2.53 21.46 -10.27
CA TYR A 58 -2.27 21.03 -8.90
C TYR A 58 -1.54 22.09 -8.07
N ARG A 59 -0.55 22.75 -8.65
CA ARG A 59 0.17 23.83 -7.96
C ARG A 59 -0.65 25.12 -7.85
N GLU A 60 -1.41 25.46 -8.88
CA GLU A 60 -2.27 26.66 -8.90
C GLU A 60 -3.37 26.58 -7.83
N GLU A 61 -3.90 25.38 -7.59
CA GLU A 61 -4.92 25.14 -6.56
C GLU A 61 -4.35 25.03 -5.13
N GLY A 62 -3.05 25.24 -4.94
CA GLY A 62 -2.41 25.23 -3.63
C GLY A 62 -2.31 23.84 -2.98
N LEU A 63 -2.46 22.80 -3.75
CA LEU A 63 -2.51 21.41 -3.27
C LEU A 63 -1.13 20.77 -3.14
N ALA A 64 -0.08 21.48 -3.56
CA ALA A 64 1.29 21.04 -3.43
C ALA A 64 1.64 20.91 -1.94
N MET A 65 1.56 19.70 -1.41
CA MET A 65 2.10 19.41 -0.09
C MET A 65 3.61 19.66 -0.09
N ARG A 66 4.11 20.35 0.94
CA ARG A 66 5.55 20.40 1.18
C ARG A 66 6.00 18.99 1.52
N ILE A 67 6.42 18.24 0.52
CA ILE A 67 7.16 17.00 0.74
C ILE A 67 8.39 17.42 1.52
N ARG A 68 8.44 17.05 2.81
CA ARG A 68 9.66 17.17 3.59
C ARG A 68 10.69 16.33 2.86
N GLN A 69 11.57 17.00 2.08
CA GLN A 69 12.64 16.29 1.38
C GLN A 69 13.46 15.58 2.46
N ARG A 70 13.14 14.32 2.72
CA ARG A 70 14.08 13.43 3.40
C ARG A 70 15.34 13.52 2.55
N ARG A 71 16.45 14.00 3.14
CA ARG A 71 17.77 13.87 2.52
C ARG A 71 17.83 12.46 1.96
N ARG A 72 17.90 12.32 0.64
CA ARG A 72 18.16 11.02 0.02
C ARG A 72 19.54 10.63 0.50
N VAL A 73 19.60 9.87 1.57
CA VAL A 73 20.80 9.10 1.88
C VAL A 73 20.97 8.22 0.65
N ARG A 74 22.00 8.49 -0.15
CA ARG A 74 22.41 7.58 -1.21
C ARG A 74 22.77 6.28 -0.50
N TRP A 75 21.81 5.39 -0.47
CA TRP A 75 22.01 4.07 0.06
C TRP A 75 22.82 3.30 -0.98
N THR A 76 24.11 3.06 -0.68
CA THR A 76 25.06 2.30 -1.52
C THR A 76 25.17 0.84 -1.08
N GLY A 77 24.39 0.42 -0.09
CA GLY A 77 24.33 -0.96 0.35
C GLY A 77 23.30 -1.74 -0.45
N ALA A 78 23.68 -2.90 -0.98
CA ALA A 78 22.74 -3.84 -1.56
C ALA A 78 21.63 -4.17 -0.54
N VAL A 79 20.36 -4.17 -0.97
CA VAL A 79 19.29 -4.75 -0.18
C VAL A 79 19.74 -6.18 0.11
N SER A 80 19.94 -6.50 1.37
CA SER A 80 20.35 -7.86 1.77
C SER A 80 19.16 -8.77 1.49
N GLY A 81 19.16 -9.38 0.32
CA GLY A 81 18.09 -10.27 -0.14
C GLY A 81 17.76 -10.00 -1.62
N ALA A 82 17.59 -11.04 -2.41
CA ALA A 82 17.08 -10.93 -3.77
C ALA A 82 15.71 -10.23 -3.76
N VAL A 83 15.44 -9.40 -4.76
CA VAL A 83 14.12 -8.80 -4.94
C VAL A 83 13.14 -9.95 -5.20
N ALA A 84 12.06 -10.01 -4.41
CA ALA A 84 11.01 -11.02 -4.63
C ALA A 84 10.44 -10.88 -6.05
N THR A 85 10.41 -11.99 -6.77
CA THR A 85 9.99 -12.07 -8.18
C THR A 85 8.64 -12.74 -8.37
N ARG A 86 8.12 -13.35 -7.31
CA ARG A 86 6.84 -14.08 -7.29
C ARG A 86 5.98 -13.64 -6.12
N ALA A 87 4.67 -13.68 -6.32
CA ALA A 87 3.73 -13.54 -5.22
C ALA A 87 4.00 -14.63 -4.16
N ASN A 88 3.87 -14.29 -2.89
CA ASN A 88 4.15 -15.16 -1.73
C ASN A 88 5.61 -15.66 -1.64
N GLU A 89 6.55 -15.11 -2.39
CA GLU A 89 7.97 -15.43 -2.19
C GLU A 89 8.46 -14.85 -0.86
N ARG A 90 8.07 -13.59 -0.56
CA ARG A 90 8.45 -12.94 0.69
C ARG A 90 7.39 -11.92 1.12
N TRP A 91 7.01 -11.99 2.39
CA TRP A 91 6.20 -10.97 3.03
C TRP A 91 7.04 -10.12 3.98
N SER A 92 6.77 -8.83 4.01
CA SER A 92 7.30 -7.90 5.02
C SER A 92 6.21 -7.57 6.02
N ILE A 93 6.48 -7.73 7.31
CA ILE A 93 5.53 -7.41 8.37
C ILE A 93 6.12 -6.39 9.34
N ASP A 94 5.24 -5.54 9.88
CA ASP A 94 5.65 -4.52 10.84
C ASP A 94 4.47 -4.05 11.68
N PHE A 95 4.77 -3.31 12.77
CA PHE A 95 3.77 -2.70 13.62
C PHE A 95 3.72 -1.18 13.45
N VAL A 96 2.50 -0.67 13.39
CA VAL A 96 2.21 0.77 13.44
C VAL A 96 1.32 1.05 14.64
N SER A 97 1.51 2.18 15.30
CA SER A 97 0.67 2.61 16.42
C SER A 97 0.04 3.97 16.13
N ASP A 98 -1.17 4.13 16.63
CA ASP A 98 -1.93 5.38 16.63
C ASP A 98 -2.84 5.41 17.88
N CYS A 99 -3.73 6.40 17.99
CA CYS A 99 -4.69 6.49 19.11
C CYS A 99 -6.09 6.83 18.60
N VAL A 100 -7.09 6.39 19.33
CA VAL A 100 -8.47 6.85 19.15
C VAL A 100 -8.69 8.15 19.91
N SER A 101 -9.79 8.85 19.65
CA SER A 101 -10.16 10.16 20.23
C SER A 101 -10.13 10.22 21.75
N THR A 102 -10.32 9.09 22.42
CA THR A 102 -10.22 8.98 23.90
C THR A 102 -8.78 8.91 24.41
N GLY A 103 -7.77 8.99 23.53
CA GLY A 103 -6.35 8.82 23.87
C GLY A 103 -5.91 7.35 24.01
N ARG A 104 -6.81 6.37 23.85
CA ARG A 104 -6.44 4.97 23.93
C ARG A 104 -5.60 4.58 22.71
N VAL A 105 -4.41 4.02 22.97
CA VAL A 105 -3.51 3.55 21.92
C VAL A 105 -4.10 2.33 21.21
N ILE A 106 -4.01 2.33 19.89
CA ILE A 106 -4.29 1.19 19.01
C ILE A 106 -3.01 0.79 18.28
N ARG A 107 -2.87 -0.49 18.02
CA ARG A 107 -1.75 -1.05 17.24
C ARG A 107 -2.28 -1.73 15.99
N MET A 108 -1.51 -1.67 14.95
CA MET A 108 -1.80 -2.29 13.66
C MET A 108 -0.65 -3.19 13.27
N LEU A 109 -0.95 -4.46 12.97
CA LEU A 109 -0.02 -5.34 12.29
C LEU A 109 -0.27 -5.22 10.80
N THR A 110 0.73 -4.78 10.06
CA THR A 110 0.68 -4.68 8.60
C THR A 110 1.44 -5.84 7.96
N VAL A 111 0.87 -6.42 6.92
CA VAL A 111 1.50 -7.48 6.12
C VAL A 111 1.52 -7.03 4.68
N VAL A 112 2.65 -7.08 4.02
CA VAL A 112 2.84 -6.65 2.62
C VAL A 112 3.57 -7.73 1.86
N ASP A 113 3.09 -8.07 0.69
CA ASP A 113 3.81 -8.93 -0.27
C ASP A 113 4.89 -8.11 -0.99
N ASP A 114 6.14 -8.52 -0.87
CA ASP A 114 7.28 -7.77 -1.41
C ASP A 114 7.33 -7.74 -2.95
N CYS A 115 6.72 -8.69 -3.63
CA CYS A 115 6.64 -8.73 -5.08
C CYS A 115 5.46 -7.89 -5.60
N THR A 116 4.25 -8.23 -5.16
CA THR A 116 3.01 -7.64 -5.69
C THR A 116 2.66 -6.29 -5.06
N ARG A 117 3.27 -5.93 -3.94
CA ARG A 117 2.93 -4.77 -3.10
C ARG A 117 1.53 -4.83 -2.50
N GLU A 118 0.81 -5.91 -2.68
CA GLU A 118 -0.47 -6.09 -2.02
C GLU A 118 -0.30 -6.09 -0.50
N CYS A 119 -1.29 -5.53 0.18
CA CYS A 119 -1.43 -5.64 1.62
C CYS A 119 -2.55 -6.66 1.94
N PRO A 120 -2.21 -7.93 2.20
CA PRO A 120 -3.19 -8.95 2.55
C PRO A 120 -4.00 -8.63 3.79
N ALA A 121 -3.39 -8.02 4.80
CA ALA A 121 -4.06 -7.67 6.03
C ALA A 121 -3.45 -6.47 6.74
N ILE A 122 -4.33 -5.69 7.39
CA ILE A 122 -3.99 -4.78 8.47
C ILE A 122 -4.85 -5.18 9.68
N GLU A 123 -4.26 -5.84 10.65
CA GLU A 123 -4.96 -6.21 11.88
C GLU A 123 -4.89 -5.09 12.89
N VAL A 124 -6.02 -4.57 13.34
CA VAL A 124 -6.11 -3.42 14.26
C VAL A 124 -6.66 -3.87 15.61
N ASP A 125 -5.89 -3.66 16.68
CA ASP A 125 -6.36 -3.95 18.04
C ASP A 125 -5.64 -3.04 19.05
N THR A 126 -6.05 -3.12 20.31
CA THR A 126 -5.38 -2.44 21.43
C THR A 126 -4.15 -3.22 21.92
N SER A 127 -4.09 -4.51 21.62
CA SER A 127 -2.95 -5.39 21.93
C SER A 127 -2.84 -6.48 20.85
N LEU A 128 -1.64 -6.68 20.35
CA LEU A 128 -1.33 -7.66 19.31
C LEU A 128 -0.12 -8.49 19.75
N GLY A 129 -0.36 -9.48 20.60
CA GLY A 129 0.68 -10.43 21.00
C GLY A 129 0.92 -11.53 19.97
N GLY A 130 2.00 -12.32 20.14
CA GLY A 130 2.43 -13.33 19.17
C GLY A 130 1.36 -14.36 18.78
N LEU A 131 0.47 -14.76 19.68
CA LEU A 131 -0.66 -15.65 19.34
C LEU A 131 -1.66 -14.97 18.39
N ARG A 132 -1.86 -13.67 18.53
CA ARG A 132 -2.72 -12.91 17.60
C ARG A 132 -2.06 -12.78 16.24
N VAL A 133 -0.77 -12.49 16.20
CA VAL A 133 0.03 -12.48 14.95
C VAL A 133 -0.11 -13.81 14.22
N ARG A 134 0.10 -14.94 14.93
CA ARG A 134 -0.07 -16.29 14.36
C ARG A 134 -1.46 -16.48 13.72
N ARG A 135 -2.55 -16.11 14.41
CA ARG A 135 -3.92 -16.23 13.87
C ARG A 135 -4.14 -15.39 12.61
N VAL A 136 -3.55 -14.19 12.56
CA VAL A 136 -3.62 -13.34 11.37
C VAL A 136 -2.88 -14.00 10.21
N LEU A 137 -1.69 -14.52 10.43
CA LEU A 137 -0.92 -15.22 9.41
C LEU A 137 -1.63 -16.49 8.93
N ASP A 138 -2.21 -17.29 9.83
CA ASP A 138 -2.99 -18.48 9.45
C ASP A 138 -4.18 -18.13 8.55
N ARG A 139 -4.88 -17.03 8.83
CA ARG A 139 -5.96 -16.52 7.99
C ARG A 139 -5.45 -16.14 6.59
N ILE A 140 -4.36 -15.35 6.51
CA ILE A 140 -3.78 -14.94 5.23
C ILE A 140 -3.32 -16.16 4.42
N VAL A 141 -2.66 -17.11 5.08
CA VAL A 141 -2.20 -18.37 4.45
C VAL A 141 -3.36 -19.19 3.90
N SER A 142 -4.51 -19.24 4.58
CA SER A 142 -5.69 -19.96 4.08
C SER A 142 -6.30 -19.32 2.82
N GLU A 143 -6.11 -18.02 2.62
CA GLU A 143 -6.65 -17.26 1.48
C GLU A 143 -5.68 -17.18 0.30
N ARG A 144 -4.37 -17.08 0.56
CA ARG A 144 -3.35 -16.75 -0.46
C ARG A 144 -2.25 -17.81 -0.64
N GLY A 145 -2.19 -18.80 0.25
CA GLY A 145 -1.09 -19.75 0.31
C GLY A 145 0.04 -19.30 1.23
N VAL A 146 1.00 -20.20 1.42
CA VAL A 146 2.11 -20.05 2.37
C VAL A 146 3.24 -19.24 1.72
N PRO A 147 3.81 -18.20 2.40
CA PRO A 147 4.99 -17.52 1.90
C PRO A 147 6.24 -18.36 2.13
N GLU A 148 7.28 -18.15 1.33
CA GLU A 148 8.58 -18.81 1.55
C GLU A 148 9.37 -18.18 2.70
N ALA A 149 9.22 -16.85 2.87
CA ALA A 149 9.90 -16.11 3.92
C ALA A 149 9.04 -14.93 4.43
N ILE A 150 9.30 -14.54 5.68
CA ILE A 150 8.74 -13.32 6.28
C ILE A 150 9.87 -12.49 6.85
N VAL A 151 9.97 -11.24 6.39
CA VAL A 151 10.87 -10.21 6.94
C VAL A 151 10.17 -9.49 8.08
N LEU A 152 10.84 -9.36 9.22
CA LEU A 152 10.26 -8.79 10.44
C LEU A 152 11.35 -8.10 11.28
N ASP A 153 10.92 -7.17 12.11
CA ASP A 153 11.80 -6.57 13.09
C ASP A 153 12.08 -7.49 14.29
N ASN A 154 12.91 -7.01 15.22
CA ASN A 154 13.27 -7.76 16.40
C ASN A 154 12.29 -7.55 17.58
N GLY A 155 11.06 -7.15 17.32
CA GLY A 155 10.04 -6.95 18.34
C GLY A 155 9.76 -8.21 19.16
N PRO A 156 9.42 -8.07 20.46
CA PRO A 156 9.14 -9.20 21.33
C PRO A 156 7.96 -10.04 20.84
N GLU A 157 7.01 -9.45 20.13
CA GLU A 157 5.85 -10.12 19.56
C GLU A 157 6.25 -11.13 18.47
N PHE A 158 7.34 -10.84 17.75
CA PHE A 158 7.85 -11.68 16.68
C PHE A 158 8.87 -12.71 17.15
N ARG A 159 9.56 -12.44 18.27
CA ARG A 159 10.53 -13.37 18.87
C ARG A 159 9.89 -14.40 19.79
N GLY A 160 8.57 -14.38 19.94
CA GLY A 160 7.84 -15.28 20.81
C GLY A 160 7.76 -16.71 20.26
N ARG A 161 7.64 -17.70 21.18
CA ARG A 161 7.51 -19.14 20.83
C ARG A 161 6.36 -19.42 19.84
N ALA A 162 5.29 -18.61 19.87
CA ALA A 162 4.12 -18.82 19.03
C ALA A 162 4.44 -18.64 17.53
N LEU A 163 5.26 -17.65 17.19
CA LEU A 163 5.64 -17.42 15.79
C LEU A 163 6.74 -18.38 15.34
N ALA A 164 7.69 -18.71 16.21
CA ALA A 164 8.71 -19.71 15.93
C ALA A 164 8.09 -21.09 15.62
N ALA A 165 7.18 -21.57 16.48
CA ALA A 165 6.46 -22.81 16.24
C ALA A 165 5.65 -22.76 14.93
N TRP A 166 4.97 -21.65 14.66
CA TRP A 166 4.22 -21.47 13.42
C TRP A 166 5.12 -21.53 12.17
N SER A 167 6.30 -20.93 12.23
CA SER A 167 7.24 -20.95 11.11
C SER A 167 7.76 -22.36 10.82
N GLU A 168 8.04 -23.14 11.85
CA GLU A 168 8.42 -24.55 11.72
C GLU A 168 7.27 -25.41 11.16
N GLU A 169 6.05 -25.26 11.69
CA GLU A 169 4.86 -25.98 11.24
C GLU A 169 4.52 -25.70 9.76
N ARG A 170 4.77 -24.48 9.28
CA ARG A 170 4.44 -24.04 7.91
C ARG A 170 5.61 -24.08 6.95
N GLY A 171 6.83 -24.34 7.42
CA GLY A 171 8.04 -24.32 6.60
C GLY A 171 8.42 -22.92 6.13
N VAL A 172 8.05 -21.87 6.86
CA VAL A 172 8.28 -20.46 6.51
C VAL A 172 9.58 -19.98 7.17
N ARG A 173 10.48 -19.36 6.42
CA ARG A 173 11.69 -18.75 6.98
C ARG A 173 11.36 -17.40 7.61
N LEU A 174 11.79 -17.18 8.86
CA LEU A 174 11.72 -15.89 9.53
C LEU A 174 13.05 -15.16 9.34
N GLU A 175 13.02 -14.02 8.65
CA GLU A 175 14.20 -13.20 8.34
C GLU A 175 14.17 -11.94 9.22
N PHE A 176 14.85 -12.02 10.37
CA PHE A 176 14.95 -10.87 11.27
C PHE A 176 15.94 -9.83 10.74
N ILE A 177 15.49 -8.57 10.67
CA ILE A 177 16.37 -7.47 10.27
C ILE A 177 17.52 -7.29 11.27
N GLN A 178 18.67 -6.88 10.78
CA GLN A 178 19.81 -6.59 11.64
C GLN A 178 19.55 -5.30 12.42
N PRO A 179 19.94 -5.23 13.70
CA PRO A 179 19.85 -4.00 14.47
C PRO A 179 20.54 -2.83 13.75
N GLY A 180 19.86 -1.68 13.67
CA GLY A 180 20.38 -0.49 12.98
C GLY A 180 20.32 -0.52 11.46
N LYS A 181 19.71 -1.54 10.84
CA LYS A 181 19.51 -1.64 9.40
C LYS A 181 18.02 -1.67 9.01
N PRO A 182 17.25 -0.61 9.26
CA PRO A 182 15.82 -0.56 8.93
C PRO A 182 15.56 -0.79 7.44
N ALA A 183 16.48 -0.38 6.56
CA ALA A 183 16.36 -0.61 5.13
C ALA A 183 16.12 -2.08 4.71
N GLN A 184 16.38 -3.04 5.59
CA GLN A 184 16.09 -4.45 5.34
C GLN A 184 14.57 -4.76 5.38
N ASN A 185 13.74 -3.87 5.99
CA ASN A 185 12.27 -3.95 5.98
C ASN A 185 11.65 -2.78 5.18
N ALA A 186 12.34 -2.32 4.14
CA ALA A 186 11.97 -1.12 3.38
C ALA A 186 10.55 -1.18 2.77
N PHE A 187 10.04 -2.37 2.48
CA PHE A 187 8.69 -2.53 1.91
C PHE A 187 7.62 -2.24 2.96
N ALA A 188 7.71 -2.83 4.14
CA ALA A 188 6.81 -2.50 5.24
C ALA A 188 6.96 -1.05 5.69
N GLU A 189 8.19 -0.51 5.78
CA GLU A 189 8.41 0.90 6.12
C GLU A 189 7.76 1.85 5.11
N SER A 190 7.94 1.59 3.81
CA SER A 190 7.34 2.40 2.75
C SER A 190 5.82 2.32 2.77
N PHE A 191 5.26 1.13 2.99
CA PHE A 191 3.82 0.92 3.14
C PHE A 191 3.28 1.67 4.37
N ASN A 192 3.93 1.51 5.52
CA ASN A 192 3.54 2.16 6.79
C ASN A 192 3.62 3.69 6.70
N GLY A 193 4.59 4.23 5.96
CA GLY A 193 4.65 5.66 5.65
C GLY A 193 3.40 6.12 4.92
N ARG A 194 2.94 5.39 3.91
CA ARG A 194 1.71 5.68 3.17
C ARG A 194 0.46 5.51 4.02
N LEU A 195 0.35 4.40 4.76
CA LEU A 195 -0.75 4.20 5.72
C LEU A 195 -0.86 5.38 6.68
N ARG A 196 0.28 5.86 7.20
CA ARG A 196 0.29 7.02 8.09
C ARG A 196 -0.15 8.29 7.40
N ASP A 197 0.44 8.62 6.25
CA ASP A 197 0.18 9.87 5.55
C ASP A 197 -1.24 9.91 4.96
N GLU A 198 -1.71 8.80 4.42
CA GLU A 198 -2.92 8.74 3.63
C GLU A 198 -4.16 8.27 4.43
N CYS A 199 -3.99 7.58 5.53
CA CYS A 199 -5.10 7.08 6.35
C CYS A 199 -5.07 7.60 7.78
N LEU A 200 -3.96 7.38 8.51
CA LEU A 200 -3.95 7.67 9.94
C LEU A 200 -4.02 9.18 10.21
N ASN A 201 -3.19 9.96 9.53
CA ASN A 201 -3.16 11.42 9.67
C ASN A 201 -4.39 12.12 9.06
N ALA A 202 -5.07 11.47 8.12
CA ALA A 202 -6.25 12.00 7.45
C ALA A 202 -7.57 11.68 8.19
N ASN A 203 -7.54 10.81 9.20
CA ASN A 203 -8.74 10.37 9.89
C ASN A 203 -8.68 10.60 11.39
N TRP A 204 -9.80 10.99 11.95
CA TRP A 204 -10.05 11.00 13.38
C TRP A 204 -10.82 9.73 13.77
N PHE A 205 -10.21 8.86 14.58
CA PHE A 205 -10.82 7.59 14.98
C PHE A 205 -11.61 7.78 16.28
N THR A 206 -12.92 7.60 16.22
CA THR A 206 -13.79 7.75 17.39
C THR A 206 -13.80 6.53 18.31
N SER A 207 -13.50 5.35 17.75
CA SER A 207 -13.45 4.06 18.46
C SER A 207 -12.57 3.06 17.74
N LEU A 208 -12.26 1.94 18.40
CA LEU A 208 -11.54 0.82 17.78
C LEU A 208 -12.29 0.24 16.57
N SER A 209 -13.62 0.15 16.63
CA SER A 209 -14.44 -0.31 15.50
C SER A 209 -14.45 0.67 14.33
N ASP A 210 -14.46 1.97 14.61
CA ASP A 210 -14.32 3.01 13.58
C ASP A 210 -12.94 2.97 12.91
N ALA A 211 -11.88 2.82 13.71
CA ALA A 211 -10.52 2.65 13.20
C ALA A 211 -10.42 1.41 12.28
N ARG A 212 -10.93 0.26 12.73
CA ARG A 212 -10.94 -0.97 11.91
C ARG A 212 -11.63 -0.77 10.58
N ARG A 213 -12.81 -0.16 10.59
CA ARG A 213 -13.59 0.09 9.36
C ARG A 213 -12.85 1.01 8.39
N LYS A 214 -12.36 2.17 8.86
CA LYS A 214 -11.67 3.16 8.03
C LYS A 214 -10.36 2.63 7.45
N ILE A 215 -9.57 1.94 8.27
CA ILE A 215 -8.29 1.34 7.85
C ILE A 215 -8.53 0.21 6.85
N GLU A 216 -9.57 -0.62 7.04
CA GLU A 216 -9.91 -1.67 6.08
C GLU A 216 -10.38 -1.09 4.74
N THR A 217 -11.21 -0.04 4.75
CA THR A 217 -11.61 0.66 3.52
C THR A 217 -10.39 1.21 2.78
N TRP A 218 -9.44 1.82 3.51
CA TRP A 218 -8.20 2.29 2.91
C TRP A 218 -7.34 1.14 2.34
N ARG A 219 -7.24 0.02 3.05
CA ARG A 219 -6.49 -1.16 2.57
C ARG A 219 -7.06 -1.71 1.26
N GLN A 220 -8.39 -1.76 1.15
CA GLN A 220 -9.06 -2.17 -0.08
C GLN A 220 -8.76 -1.21 -1.23
N ASP A 221 -8.92 0.11 -1.01
CA ASP A 221 -8.57 1.14 -2.00
C ASP A 221 -7.09 1.06 -2.41
N TYR A 222 -6.20 0.87 -1.44
CA TYR A 222 -4.77 0.69 -1.68
C TYR A 222 -4.49 -0.49 -2.62
N ASN A 223 -5.13 -1.63 -2.43
CA ASN A 223 -4.93 -2.82 -3.24
C ASN A 223 -5.60 -2.74 -4.61
N GLU A 224 -6.80 -2.17 -4.69
CA GLU A 224 -7.68 -2.28 -5.85
C GLU A 224 -7.62 -1.06 -6.77
N GLN A 225 -7.37 0.13 -6.21
CA GLN A 225 -7.50 1.39 -6.94
C GLN A 225 -6.20 2.17 -7.04
N ARG A 226 -5.32 2.07 -6.03
CA ARG A 226 -4.17 2.94 -5.92
C ARG A 226 -3.06 2.55 -6.90
N PRO A 227 -2.67 3.41 -7.87
CA PRO A 227 -1.59 3.12 -8.79
C PRO A 227 -0.23 3.16 -8.08
N HIS A 228 0.65 2.22 -8.42
CA HIS A 228 2.01 2.16 -7.89
C HIS A 228 3.04 2.35 -8.99
N SER A 229 3.92 3.34 -8.83
CA SER A 229 4.97 3.63 -9.81
C SER A 229 5.92 2.45 -10.05
N SER A 230 6.23 1.67 -8.99
CA SER A 230 7.05 0.46 -9.10
C SER A 230 6.36 -0.71 -9.80
N LEU A 231 5.03 -0.64 -9.99
CA LEU A 231 4.20 -1.64 -10.65
C LEU A 231 3.66 -1.13 -12.00
N LYS A 232 4.40 -0.26 -12.67
CA LYS A 232 3.98 0.38 -13.94
C LYS A 232 2.64 1.12 -13.82
N TYR A 233 2.39 1.74 -12.66
CA TYR A 233 1.15 2.43 -12.32
C TYR A 233 -0.11 1.55 -12.26
N LEU A 234 0.05 0.23 -12.17
CA LEU A 234 -1.04 -0.67 -11.86
C LEU A 234 -1.31 -0.69 -10.35
N PRO A 235 -2.56 -0.88 -9.91
CA PRO A 235 -2.87 -1.26 -8.53
C PRO A 235 -2.25 -2.62 -8.19
N PRO A 236 -1.88 -2.84 -6.92
CA PRO A 236 -1.28 -4.09 -6.47
C PRO A 236 -2.04 -5.34 -6.90
N GLN A 237 -3.36 -5.36 -6.74
CA GLN A 237 -4.19 -6.52 -7.09
C GLN A 237 -4.24 -6.78 -8.60
N GLU A 238 -4.28 -5.73 -9.41
CA GLU A 238 -4.25 -5.86 -10.87
C GLU A 238 -2.88 -6.39 -11.32
N PHE A 239 -1.79 -5.86 -10.76
CA PHE A 239 -0.44 -6.36 -11.02
C PHE A 239 -0.29 -7.84 -10.64
N ALA A 240 -0.82 -8.24 -9.47
CA ALA A 240 -0.79 -9.64 -9.05
C ALA A 240 -1.51 -10.55 -10.05
N ARG A 241 -2.66 -10.14 -10.60
CA ARG A 241 -3.38 -10.90 -11.64
C ARG A 241 -2.55 -11.06 -12.91
N THR A 242 -1.88 -9.98 -13.38
CA THR A 242 -1.03 -10.08 -14.58
C THR A 242 0.13 -11.06 -14.39
N LEU A 243 0.68 -11.18 -13.17
CA LEU A 243 1.74 -12.15 -12.89
C LEU A 243 1.25 -13.60 -12.95
N VAL A 244 0.00 -13.87 -12.62
CA VAL A 244 -0.61 -15.21 -12.73
C VAL A 244 -0.84 -15.54 -14.20
N GLU A 245 -1.42 -14.63 -14.98
CA GLU A 245 -1.70 -14.79 -16.41
C GLU A 245 -0.42 -15.03 -17.25
N MET A 246 0.68 -14.36 -16.91
CA MET A 246 1.97 -14.54 -17.60
C MET A 246 2.63 -15.89 -17.35
N ARG A 247 2.14 -16.69 -16.39
CA ARG A 247 2.71 -17.99 -16.00
C ARG A 247 1.82 -19.18 -16.38
N ALA A 248 0.60 -18.92 -16.78
CA ALA A 248 -0.35 -19.91 -17.28
C ALA A 248 -0.15 -20.16 -18.79
#